data_4c67fccf3c5fa0c0454097831e706fc8
#
_entry.id   4c67fccf3c5fa0c0454097831e706fc8
#
_cell.length_a   1.000
_cell.length_b   1.000
_cell.length_c   1.000
_cell.angle_alpha   90.00
_cell.angle_beta   90.00
_cell.angle_gamma   90.00
#
_symmetry.space_group_name_H-M   'P 1'
#
loop_
_entity.id
_entity.type
_entity.pdbx_description
1 polymer ?
#
loop_
_entity_poly.entity_id
_entity_poly.type
_entity_poly.pdbx_seq_one_letter_code
_entity_poly.pdbx_strand_id
1 'polypeptide(L)'
;MSKVKFEKDSLQHKAVVWVNWFLQNFYETEDSDEYWGQVIDYINKFVDGCEADAEVKYLAESLSLAVAEFLETKHRSKVSGTPISEYQHGSVKMGQGKKIKFEVVNRQ
;
A
#
# COMPACT_ATOMS: atom_id res chain seq x y z
N MET A 1 -15.94 22.53 13.86
CA MET A 1 -15.29 21.60 12.95
C MET A 1 -16.34 20.87 12.13
N SER A 2 -16.21 20.93 10.81
CA SER A 2 -17.16 20.28 9.91
C SER A 2 -16.79 18.83 9.67
N LYS A 3 -17.80 17.97 9.62
CA LYS A 3 -17.61 16.57 9.25
C LYS A 3 -18.12 16.37 7.83
N VAL A 4 -17.46 15.53 7.07
CA VAL A 4 -17.87 15.16 5.73
C VAL A 4 -18.33 13.71 5.78
N LYS A 5 -19.47 13.44 5.16
CA LYS A 5 -19.97 12.09 5.01
C LYS A 5 -19.83 11.69 3.54
N PHE A 6 -19.07 10.63 3.30
CA PHE A 6 -18.88 10.13 1.94
C PHE A 6 -20.00 9.17 1.57
N GLU A 7 -20.56 9.39 0.40
CA GLU A 7 -21.55 8.48 -0.15
C GLU A 7 -20.91 7.15 -0.51
N LYS A 8 -21.72 6.11 -0.51
CA LYS A 8 -21.27 4.75 -0.77
C LYS A 8 -20.59 4.58 -2.12
N ASP A 9 -20.99 5.36 -3.12
CA ASP A 9 -20.43 5.28 -4.47
C ASP A 9 -19.36 6.33 -4.76
N SER A 10 -18.99 7.12 -3.76
CA SER A 10 -17.97 8.14 -3.95
C SER A 10 -16.59 7.50 -4.13
N LEU A 11 -15.67 8.22 -4.79
CA LEU A 11 -14.30 7.76 -4.94
C LEU A 11 -13.61 7.61 -3.58
N GLN A 12 -13.92 8.50 -2.63
CA GLN A 12 -13.36 8.40 -1.28
C GLN A 12 -13.75 7.09 -0.61
N HIS A 13 -15.01 6.71 -0.73
CA HIS A 13 -15.47 5.43 -0.17
C HIS A 13 -14.81 4.26 -0.88
N LYS A 14 -14.73 4.32 -2.21
CA LYS A 14 -14.07 3.27 -2.99
C LYS A 14 -12.61 3.11 -2.60
N ALA A 15 -11.92 4.23 -2.32
CA ALA A 15 -10.52 4.17 -1.91
C ALA A 15 -10.37 3.37 -0.61
N VAL A 16 -11.25 3.60 0.37
CA VAL A 16 -11.20 2.86 1.63
C VAL A 16 -11.49 1.38 1.41
N VAL A 17 -12.48 1.07 0.58
CA VAL A 17 -12.83 -0.32 0.25
C VAL A 17 -11.64 -1.02 -0.42
N TRP A 18 -10.94 -0.34 -1.33
CA TRP A 18 -9.76 -0.91 -1.99
C TRP A 18 -8.64 -1.22 -1.01
N VAL A 19 -8.43 -0.36 -0.01
CA VAL A 19 -7.45 -0.64 1.04
C VAL A 19 -7.83 -1.91 1.80
N ASN A 20 -9.09 -2.08 2.11
CA ASN A 20 -9.57 -3.27 2.79
C ASN A 20 -9.28 -4.53 1.96
N TRP A 21 -9.60 -4.49 0.66
CA TRP A 21 -9.31 -5.61 -0.25
C TRP A 21 -7.81 -5.86 -0.39
N PHE A 22 -7.03 -4.78 -0.45
CA PHE A 22 -5.58 -4.86 -0.52
C PHE A 22 -5.04 -5.65 0.67
N LEU A 23 -5.44 -5.26 1.87
CA LEU A 23 -5.01 -5.95 3.08
C LEU A 23 -5.45 -7.41 3.10
N GLN A 24 -6.68 -7.69 2.71
CA GLN A 24 -7.17 -9.07 2.71
C GLN A 24 -6.41 -9.96 1.74
N ASN A 25 -6.09 -9.44 0.56
CA ASN A 25 -5.43 -10.23 -0.47
C ASN A 25 -3.96 -10.48 -0.20
N PHE A 26 -3.30 -9.58 0.52
CA PHE A 26 -1.84 -9.62 0.66
C PHE A 26 -1.35 -9.69 2.10
N TYR A 27 -2.25 -9.90 3.05
CA TYR A 27 -1.90 -9.87 4.47
C TYR A 27 -0.86 -10.93 4.84
N GLU A 28 -0.95 -12.12 4.26
CA GLU A 28 0.04 -13.17 4.44
C GLU A 28 1.14 -12.96 3.41
N THR A 29 2.28 -12.46 3.85
CA THR A 29 3.37 -12.11 2.96
C THR A 29 4.18 -13.34 2.54
N GLU A 30 4.72 -13.29 1.33
CA GLU A 30 5.54 -14.35 0.78
C GLU A 30 6.85 -13.76 0.24
N ASP A 31 7.90 -14.57 0.27
CA ASP A 31 9.19 -14.15 -0.27
C ASP A 31 9.33 -14.62 -1.71
N SER A 32 8.57 -13.98 -2.60
CA SER A 32 8.63 -14.29 -4.02
C SER A 32 8.44 -13.03 -4.86
N ASP A 33 9.10 -12.99 -6.00
CA ASP A 33 8.94 -11.87 -6.92
C ASP A 33 7.51 -11.79 -7.43
N GLU A 34 6.85 -12.93 -7.57
CA GLU A 34 5.45 -12.97 -7.99
C GLU A 34 4.55 -12.26 -6.99
N TYR A 35 4.70 -12.54 -5.69
CA TYR A 35 3.90 -11.89 -4.65
C TYR A 35 4.08 -10.37 -4.70
N TRP A 36 5.32 -9.90 -4.70
CA TRP A 36 5.60 -8.46 -4.67
C TRP A 36 5.20 -7.79 -5.97
N GLY A 37 5.31 -8.48 -7.10
CA GLY A 37 4.81 -7.99 -8.38
C GLY A 37 3.30 -7.80 -8.36
N GLN A 38 2.57 -8.71 -7.75
CA GLN A 38 1.12 -8.59 -7.61
C GLN A 38 0.73 -7.44 -6.69
N VAL A 39 1.51 -7.20 -5.62
CA VAL A 39 1.29 -6.06 -4.74
C VAL A 39 1.42 -4.75 -5.54
N ILE A 40 2.48 -4.63 -6.32
CA ILE A 40 2.70 -3.44 -7.13
C ILE A 40 1.58 -3.24 -8.16
N ASP A 41 1.18 -4.32 -8.84
CA ASP A 41 0.09 -4.26 -9.81
C ASP A 41 -1.21 -3.80 -9.17
N TYR A 42 -1.51 -4.30 -7.99
CA TYR A 42 -2.72 -3.91 -7.27
C TYR A 42 -2.71 -2.43 -6.95
N ILE A 43 -1.56 -1.93 -6.47
CA ILE A 43 -1.41 -0.52 -6.15
C ILE A 43 -1.60 0.35 -7.39
N ASN A 44 -1.00 -0.03 -8.50
CA ASN A 44 -1.11 0.74 -9.73
C ASN A 44 -2.55 0.79 -10.23
N LYS A 45 -3.27 -0.32 -10.15
CA LYS A 45 -4.69 -0.35 -10.52
C LYS A 45 -5.53 0.53 -9.60
N PHE A 46 -5.24 0.51 -8.31
CA PHE A 46 -5.94 1.35 -7.34
C PHE A 46 -5.75 2.83 -7.67
N VAL A 47 -4.49 3.25 -7.83
CA VAL A 47 -4.18 4.65 -8.12
C VAL A 47 -4.81 5.07 -9.46
N ASP A 48 -4.70 4.22 -10.49
CA ASP A 48 -5.29 4.51 -11.79
C ASP A 48 -6.82 4.65 -11.70
N GLY A 49 -7.44 3.86 -10.86
CA GLY A 49 -8.90 3.94 -10.65
C GLY A 49 -9.34 5.25 -10.00
N CYS A 50 -8.42 6.01 -9.43
CA CYS A 50 -8.72 7.27 -8.77
C CYS A 50 -8.28 8.49 -9.59
N GLU A 51 -7.92 8.30 -10.86
CA GLU A 51 -7.42 9.37 -11.72
C GLU A 51 -8.42 10.52 -11.92
N ALA A 52 -9.71 10.24 -11.81
CA ALA A 52 -10.75 11.25 -12.08
C ALA A 52 -10.76 12.40 -11.07
N ASP A 53 -10.13 12.20 -9.90
CA ASP A 53 -10.11 13.21 -8.84
C ASP A 53 -8.71 13.28 -8.28
N ALA A 54 -8.02 14.40 -8.50
CA ALA A 54 -6.62 14.55 -8.11
C ALA A 54 -6.41 14.40 -6.61
N GLU A 55 -7.35 14.87 -5.81
CA GLU A 55 -7.26 14.74 -4.35
C GLU A 55 -7.38 13.28 -3.92
N VAL A 56 -8.33 12.55 -4.51
CA VAL A 56 -8.50 11.14 -4.20
C VAL A 56 -7.35 10.32 -4.73
N LYS A 57 -6.79 10.69 -5.87
CA LYS A 57 -5.60 10.03 -6.39
C LYS A 57 -4.43 10.19 -5.42
N TYR A 58 -4.22 11.39 -4.89
CA TYR A 58 -3.19 11.62 -3.88
C TYR A 58 -3.43 10.76 -2.64
N LEU A 59 -4.69 10.68 -2.20
CA LEU A 59 -5.07 9.84 -1.07
C LEU A 59 -4.75 8.37 -1.37
N ALA A 60 -5.09 7.89 -2.57
CA ALA A 60 -4.82 6.50 -2.97
C ALA A 60 -3.32 6.21 -2.95
N GLU A 61 -2.51 7.14 -3.44
CA GLU A 61 -1.05 6.99 -3.39
C GLU A 61 -0.55 6.92 -1.94
N SER A 62 -1.07 7.79 -1.08
CA SER A 62 -0.67 7.82 0.32
C SER A 62 -1.05 6.54 1.05
N LEU A 63 -2.27 6.06 0.83
CA LEU A 63 -2.74 4.82 1.44
C LEU A 63 -1.96 3.62 0.92
N SER A 64 -1.66 3.61 -0.36
CA SER A 64 -0.88 2.53 -0.98
C SER A 64 0.51 2.45 -0.40
N LEU A 65 1.17 3.59 -0.22
CA LEU A 65 2.50 3.62 0.39
C LEU A 65 2.47 3.11 1.82
N ALA A 66 1.44 3.49 2.59
CA ALA A 66 1.31 3.04 3.96
C ALA A 66 1.12 1.53 4.04
N VAL A 67 0.26 0.97 3.19
CA VAL A 67 0.02 -0.47 3.19
C VAL A 67 1.25 -1.23 2.71
N ALA A 68 1.89 -0.75 1.65
CA ALA A 68 3.09 -1.39 1.11
C ALA A 68 4.22 -1.41 2.15
N GLU A 69 4.41 -0.30 2.86
CA GLU A 69 5.39 -0.24 3.94
C GLU A 69 5.06 -1.25 5.04
N PHE A 70 3.79 -1.33 5.42
CA PHE A 70 3.36 -2.29 6.43
C PHE A 70 3.66 -3.72 5.99
N LEU A 71 3.31 -4.07 4.74
CA LEU A 71 3.53 -5.43 4.24
C LEU A 71 5.01 -5.77 4.19
N GLU A 72 5.83 -4.84 3.73
CA GLU A 72 7.27 -5.08 3.68
C GLU A 72 7.87 -5.24 5.07
N THR A 73 7.49 -4.38 6.00
CA THR A 73 7.97 -4.45 7.38
C THR A 73 7.51 -5.73 8.05
N LYS A 74 6.25 -6.11 7.82
CA LYS A 74 5.69 -7.35 8.33
C LYS A 74 6.49 -8.55 7.83
N HIS A 75 6.85 -8.53 6.54
CA HIS A 75 7.63 -9.61 5.96
C HIS A 75 9.04 -9.68 6.58
N ARG A 76 9.71 -8.54 6.73
CA ARG A 76 11.02 -8.49 7.38
C ARG A 76 10.96 -9.02 8.79
N SER A 77 9.94 -8.63 9.54
CA SER A 77 9.73 -9.09 10.90
C SER A 77 9.57 -10.62 10.94
N LYS A 78 8.79 -11.15 10.01
CA LYS A 78 8.53 -12.58 9.90
C LYS A 78 9.81 -13.36 9.62
N VAL A 79 10.65 -12.85 8.72
CA VAL A 79 11.88 -13.53 8.31
C VAL A 79 12.96 -13.43 9.40
N SER A 80 13.12 -12.26 10.01
CA SER A 80 14.19 -12.00 10.96
C SER A 80 13.86 -12.44 12.40
N GLY A 81 12.58 -12.55 12.70
CA GLY A 81 12.14 -12.79 14.08
C GLY A 81 12.15 -11.54 14.96
N THR A 82 12.50 -10.38 14.39
CA THR A 82 12.48 -9.11 15.13
C THR A 82 11.06 -8.57 15.21
N PRO A 83 10.58 -8.16 16.41
CA PRO A 83 9.23 -7.60 16.52
C PRO A 83 9.03 -6.43 15.58
N ILE A 84 7.85 -6.36 14.95
CA ILE A 84 7.56 -5.32 13.97
C ILE A 84 7.66 -3.91 14.57
N SER A 85 7.38 -3.78 15.87
CA SER A 85 7.45 -2.50 16.56
C SER A 85 8.85 -1.90 16.62
N GLU A 86 9.88 -2.69 16.33
CA GLU A 86 11.27 -2.22 16.35
C GLU A 86 11.73 -1.66 15.01
N TYR A 87 10.90 -1.74 13.97
CA TYR A 87 11.23 -1.20 12.67
C TYR A 87 10.76 0.25 12.54
N GLN A 88 11.49 1.02 11.76
CA GLN A 88 11.13 2.42 11.49
C GLN A 88 10.37 2.51 10.17
N HIS A 89 9.53 3.53 10.05
CA HIS A 89 8.79 3.80 8.83
C HIS A 89 9.71 4.36 7.75
N GLY A 90 9.29 4.20 6.48
CA GLY A 90 9.98 4.80 5.35
C GLY A 90 10.68 3.83 4.43
N SER A 91 10.37 2.54 4.50
CA SER A 91 11.03 1.52 3.68
C SER A 91 10.54 1.47 2.23
N VAL A 92 9.43 2.13 1.93
CA VAL A 92 8.83 2.13 0.60
C VAL A 92 8.70 3.56 0.09
N LYS A 93 9.08 3.78 -1.15
CA LYS A 93 9.03 5.10 -1.77
C LYS A 93 8.36 5.05 -3.13
N MET A 94 7.68 6.15 -3.48
CA MET A 94 7.18 6.32 -4.84
C MET A 94 8.34 6.62 -5.77
N GLY A 95 8.46 5.84 -6.84
CA GLY A 95 9.46 6.12 -7.87
C GLY A 95 8.97 7.19 -8.84
N GLN A 96 9.87 7.65 -9.69
CA GLN A 96 9.50 8.56 -10.77
C GLN A 96 8.47 7.90 -11.67
N GLY A 97 7.54 8.68 -12.19
CA GLY A 97 6.45 8.14 -12.98
C GLY A 97 5.33 7.58 -12.12
N LYS A 98 5.37 7.81 -10.83
CA LYS A 98 4.31 7.46 -9.88
C LYS A 98 4.12 5.96 -9.70
N LYS A 99 5.19 5.20 -9.86
CA LYS A 99 5.17 3.77 -9.55
C LYS A 99 5.90 3.54 -8.25
N ILE A 100 5.37 2.64 -7.46
CA ILE A 100 5.98 2.27 -6.19
C ILE A 100 7.21 1.41 -6.44
N LYS A 101 8.28 1.75 -5.74
CA LYS A 101 9.49 0.93 -5.72
C LYS A 101 9.70 0.41 -4.31
N PHE A 102 9.93 -0.88 -4.19
CA PHE A 102 10.37 -1.45 -2.94
C PHE A 102 11.88 -1.40 -2.90
N GLU A 103 12.43 -0.75 -1.89
CA GLU A 103 13.85 -0.82 -1.64
C GLU A 103 14.10 -2.10 -0.88
N VAL A 104 14.50 -3.11 -1.58
CA VAL A 104 14.76 -4.40 -0.98
C VAL A 104 16.19 -4.42 -0.47
N VAL A 105 16.36 -3.87 0.71
CA VAL A 105 17.65 -3.94 1.40
C VAL A 105 17.52 -5.03 2.45
N ASN A 106 18.44 -5.96 2.48
CA ASN A 106 18.48 -7.02 3.48
C ASN A 106 17.33 -8.02 3.41
N ARG A 107 17.04 -8.46 2.23
CA ARG A 107 16.20 -9.62 2.06
C ARG A 107 17.00 -10.86 2.39
N GLN A 108 16.95 -11.26 3.58
CA GLN A 108 17.60 -12.52 3.92
C GLN A 108 16.74 -13.36 4.79
#